data_a71c34f6c66b33c318a8da6fbe170599
#
_entry.id   a71c34f6c66b33c318a8da6fbe170599
#
_cell.length_a   1.000
_cell.length_b   1.000
_cell.length_c   1.000
_cell.angle_alpha   90.00
_cell.angle_beta   90.00
_cell.angle_gamma   90.00
#
_symmetry.space_group_name_H-M   'P 1'
#
loop_
_entity.id
_entity.type
_entity.pdbx_description
1 polymer ?
#
loop_
_entity_poly.entity_id
_entity_poly.type
_entity_poly.pdbx_seq_one_letter_code
_entity_poly.pdbx_strand_id
1 'polypeptide(L)'
;MMWRWQKHRLPTLVALLSSAIVSWGLTLGGRVAHCDSATGTWLCSVPRSLFGHDWTTTVAVDTAQHWIDVSINGRALWGDEPITFANIDAGSSYSITALDTVTHQLVKGNICFTYLPILSLQGDFNNQYQVSTVTMSWPDNVSSQPMLARIKHRGATTNMPGRHKRNYHLKFINPDSSKMDRTFFGLRNDNSWLLDAGQVDLLRIRNRVATELWLDMCRKPYYADREPQALLGVRGDYIEVFLNGKYQGFYALTEAMDRKQLKLAKYDEKNHTQHGMLWKTKQATDVALMRQYQDYDNNQPTWQGIEVKYPDPDDVMPTDYEPLAHAIKFVMNSSPQEFIDHVDEYFDLPVIMDYWILINTLLAVDNGAKNIYWLTYDQATDSRLTLAAWDLDCTVGQNWINTPPHNSDIVGPERQLNFFNNLLLRLHERNPDNYCIKTVERYRQLRQGILSTDSIYQRYHNRIEWLKGCGALDRETRRWSGDSDLSGCQLDFDAELAYVRQWLDIHLNKLDNTRFRPYVHGDINRDGNVDIGDINSLINKILHQDRPTWYEDLSHDFTYDIADINLLINIMLYRNI
;
A
#
# COMPACT_ATOMS: atom_id res chain seq x y z
N MET A 1 -4.14 39.52 -9.80
CA MET A 1 -2.79 39.93 -9.33
C MET A 1 -1.84 38.79 -9.66
N MET A 2 -1.04 38.97 -10.70
CA MET A 2 -0.07 37.99 -11.22
C MET A 2 1.08 37.83 -10.22
N TRP A 3 1.20 36.66 -9.58
CA TRP A 3 2.44 36.27 -8.94
C TRP A 3 3.31 35.51 -9.93
N ARG A 4 4.22 36.25 -10.56
CA ARG A 4 5.35 35.66 -11.30
C ARG A 4 6.29 35.00 -10.29
N TRP A 5 6.41 33.69 -10.33
CA TRP A 5 7.49 32.94 -9.68
C TRP A 5 8.83 33.36 -10.32
N GLN A 6 9.58 34.18 -9.62
CA GLN A 6 10.97 34.42 -9.95
C GLN A 6 11.74 33.11 -9.77
N LYS A 7 12.30 32.62 -10.87
CA LYS A 7 13.34 31.59 -10.85
C LYS A 7 14.53 32.13 -10.07
N HIS A 8 14.57 31.92 -8.77
CA HIS A 8 15.81 32.10 -8.02
C HIS A 8 16.80 31.02 -8.49
N ARG A 9 17.75 31.41 -9.31
CA ARG A 9 18.95 30.65 -9.61
C ARG A 9 19.68 30.45 -8.28
N LEU A 10 19.72 29.22 -7.81
CA LEU A 10 20.51 28.79 -6.65
C LEU A 10 21.98 28.57 -7.10
N PRO A 11 22.93 29.44 -6.75
CA PRO A 11 24.36 29.18 -6.98
C PRO A 11 24.94 28.12 -6.04
N THR A 12 24.14 27.52 -5.18
CA THR A 12 24.60 26.71 -4.02
C THR A 12 24.50 25.19 -4.24
N LEU A 13 23.88 24.71 -5.32
CA LEU A 13 23.68 23.26 -5.51
C LEU A 13 24.99 22.52 -5.88
N VAL A 14 25.90 23.18 -6.59
CA VAL A 14 27.21 22.62 -6.94
C VAL A 14 28.12 22.55 -5.70
N ALA A 15 27.94 23.46 -4.75
CA ALA A 15 28.70 23.45 -3.49
C ALA A 15 28.28 22.31 -2.56
N LEU A 16 27.04 21.82 -2.64
CA LEU A 16 26.57 20.67 -1.85
C LEU A 16 27.19 19.34 -2.32
N LEU A 17 27.47 19.19 -3.61
CA LEU A 17 28.18 18.02 -4.13
C LEU A 17 29.70 18.11 -3.94
N SER A 18 30.25 19.32 -3.88
CA SER A 18 31.70 19.53 -3.70
C SER A 18 32.14 19.58 -2.24
N SER A 19 31.24 19.81 -1.29
CA SER A 19 31.52 19.82 0.15
C SER A 19 31.06 18.57 0.90
N ALA A 20 30.18 17.74 0.32
CA ALA A 20 29.88 16.41 0.82
C ALA A 20 30.86 15.41 0.17
N ILE A 21 32.12 15.41 0.60
CA ILE A 21 32.85 14.16 0.69
C ILE A 21 32.01 13.34 1.67
N VAL A 22 31.13 12.49 1.14
CA VAL A 22 30.41 11.51 1.96
C VAL A 22 31.48 10.57 2.46
N SER A 23 31.98 10.84 3.65
CA SER A 23 32.88 9.92 4.33
C SER A 23 32.08 8.64 4.57
N TRP A 24 32.40 7.60 3.84
CA TRP A 24 31.77 6.28 4.00
C TRP A 24 32.17 5.59 5.29
N GLY A 25 33.17 6.10 5.99
CA GLY A 25 33.70 5.56 7.23
C GLY A 25 34.36 4.20 7.06
N LEU A 26 33.62 3.22 6.56
CA LEU A 26 34.08 1.83 6.41
C LEU A 26 33.55 1.23 5.09
N THR A 27 34.45 0.57 4.35
CA THR A 27 34.06 -0.26 3.20
C THR A 27 34.61 -1.68 3.33
N LEU A 28 33.83 -2.65 2.87
CA LEU A 28 34.12 -4.09 2.93
C LEU A 28 34.06 -4.64 1.51
N GLY A 29 35.21 -5.01 0.94
CA GLY A 29 35.30 -5.42 -0.46
C GLY A 29 34.74 -4.38 -1.43
N GLY A 30 34.99 -3.09 -1.15
CA GLY A 30 34.45 -1.96 -1.90
C GLY A 30 32.99 -1.61 -1.63
N ARG A 31 32.28 -2.36 -0.76
CA ARG A 31 30.89 -2.11 -0.37
C ARG A 31 30.84 -1.15 0.82
N VAL A 32 30.00 -0.16 0.73
CA VAL A 32 29.81 0.80 1.83
C VAL A 32 29.08 0.14 3.00
N ALA A 33 29.64 0.26 4.19
CA ALA A 33 28.96 -0.05 5.44
C ALA A 33 28.40 1.24 6.06
N HIS A 34 27.11 1.22 6.41
CA HIS A 34 26.41 2.36 6.98
C HIS A 34 26.40 2.27 8.50
N CYS A 35 26.89 3.30 9.19
CA CYS A 35 26.94 3.33 10.65
C CYS A 35 25.63 3.85 11.24
N ASP A 36 25.06 3.11 12.16
CA ASP A 36 24.07 3.66 13.10
C ASP A 36 24.78 4.38 14.23
N SER A 37 24.74 5.69 14.20
CA SER A 37 25.41 6.55 15.21
C SER A 37 24.85 6.39 16.63
N ALA A 38 23.66 5.80 16.77
CA ALA A 38 23.05 5.56 18.09
C ALA A 38 23.62 4.32 18.78
N THR A 39 24.05 3.31 18.01
CA THR A 39 24.50 2.01 18.54
C THR A 39 25.96 1.68 18.22
N GLY A 40 26.60 2.43 17.31
CA GLY A 40 27.92 2.09 16.76
C GLY A 40 27.89 0.84 15.87
N THR A 41 26.73 0.45 15.35
CA THR A 41 26.60 -0.72 14.49
C THR A 41 26.75 -0.31 13.01
N TRP A 42 27.65 -1.00 12.33
CA TRP A 42 27.88 -0.87 10.89
C TRP A 42 27.11 -1.94 10.15
N LEU A 43 26.23 -1.55 9.23
CA LEU A 43 25.44 -2.46 8.42
C LEU A 43 25.91 -2.43 6.96
N CYS A 44 26.28 -3.59 6.42
CA CYS A 44 26.76 -3.73 5.06
C CYS A 44 25.81 -4.64 4.25
N SER A 45 25.41 -4.17 3.07
CA SER A 45 24.60 -4.97 2.14
C SER A 45 25.52 -5.88 1.31
N VAL A 46 25.23 -7.19 1.33
CA VAL A 46 26.02 -8.22 0.64
C VAL A 46 25.10 -9.22 -0.06
N PRO A 47 25.60 -9.94 -1.09
CA PRO A 47 24.79 -10.98 -1.76
C PRO A 47 24.25 -12.02 -0.80
N ARG A 48 23.01 -12.46 -1.01
CA ARG A 48 22.39 -13.51 -0.19
C ARG A 48 23.20 -14.82 -0.21
N SER A 49 23.92 -15.09 -1.28
CA SER A 49 24.78 -16.28 -1.42
C SER A 49 25.95 -16.31 -0.42
N LEU A 50 26.26 -15.21 0.24
CA LEU A 50 27.28 -15.15 1.31
C LEU A 50 26.74 -15.59 2.67
N PHE A 51 25.41 -15.61 2.85
CA PHE A 51 24.82 -16.06 4.11
C PHE A 51 25.00 -17.57 4.30
N GLY A 52 25.45 -17.96 5.51
CA GLY A 52 25.83 -19.32 5.84
C GLY A 52 27.29 -19.69 5.44
N HIS A 53 28.07 -18.72 4.96
CA HIS A 53 29.43 -18.93 4.50
C HIS A 53 30.42 -17.93 5.09
N ASP A 54 31.70 -18.31 5.08
CA ASP A 54 32.80 -17.40 5.37
C ASP A 54 33.01 -16.44 4.19
N TRP A 55 33.26 -15.18 4.50
CA TRP A 55 33.62 -14.18 3.50
C TRP A 55 34.95 -13.52 3.81
N THR A 56 35.96 -13.78 2.97
CA THR A 56 37.27 -13.14 3.06
C THR A 56 37.32 -11.96 2.09
N THR A 57 37.57 -10.76 2.62
CA THR A 57 37.54 -9.53 1.84
C THR A 57 38.45 -8.46 2.44
N THR A 58 38.83 -7.46 1.63
CA THR A 58 39.55 -6.29 2.12
C THR A 58 38.63 -5.37 2.89
N VAL A 59 39.19 -4.68 3.88
CA VAL A 59 38.51 -3.64 4.67
C VAL A 59 39.27 -2.35 4.51
N ALA A 60 38.58 -1.29 4.10
CA ALA A 60 39.19 0.05 4.04
C ALA A 60 38.44 1.01 4.96
N VAL A 61 39.19 1.79 5.72
CA VAL A 61 38.69 2.87 6.57
C VAL A 61 38.92 4.19 5.85
N ASP A 62 37.90 5.03 5.76
CA ASP A 62 38.03 6.37 5.18
C ASP A 62 38.98 7.22 6.05
N THR A 63 39.95 7.86 5.43
CA THR A 63 40.92 8.74 6.11
C THR A 63 40.26 9.89 6.86
N ALA A 64 39.07 10.31 6.46
CA ALA A 64 38.28 11.31 7.17
C ALA A 64 37.77 10.85 8.55
N GLN A 65 37.87 9.55 8.88
CA GLN A 65 37.55 9.05 10.22
C GLN A 65 38.66 9.30 11.24
N HIS A 66 39.88 9.62 10.79
CA HIS A 66 41.02 9.81 11.68
C HIS A 66 41.31 8.64 12.62
N TRP A 67 41.00 7.41 12.21
CA TRP A 67 41.19 6.19 12.99
C TRP A 67 42.56 5.56 12.74
N ILE A 68 43.20 5.13 13.83
CA ILE A 68 44.41 4.29 13.82
C ILE A 68 44.15 3.04 14.66
N ASP A 69 45.07 2.08 14.61
CA ASP A 69 44.99 0.81 15.35
C ASP A 69 43.64 0.10 15.17
N VAL A 70 43.13 0.11 13.95
CA VAL A 70 41.85 -0.53 13.63
C VAL A 70 41.99 -2.03 13.74
N SER A 71 41.07 -2.68 14.46
CA SER A 71 40.99 -4.13 14.51
C SER A 71 39.56 -4.64 14.34
N ILE A 72 39.42 -5.82 13.74
CA ILE A 72 38.14 -6.53 13.57
C ILE A 72 38.29 -7.90 14.22
N ASN A 73 37.39 -8.22 15.16
CA ASN A 73 37.45 -9.41 16.00
C ASN A 73 38.84 -9.64 16.63
N GLY A 74 39.48 -8.53 17.07
CA GLY A 74 40.80 -8.57 17.66
C GLY A 74 41.96 -8.76 16.68
N ARG A 75 41.70 -8.93 15.38
CA ARG A 75 42.73 -8.94 14.34
C ARG A 75 42.97 -7.53 13.83
N ALA A 76 44.19 -7.03 13.97
CA ALA A 76 44.58 -5.72 13.46
C ALA A 76 44.52 -5.67 11.93
N LEU A 77 44.08 -4.53 11.38
CA LEU A 77 44.13 -4.25 9.95
C LEU A 77 45.51 -3.72 9.56
N TRP A 78 46.14 -4.41 8.61
CA TRP A 78 47.42 -4.01 8.06
C TRP A 78 47.30 -3.81 6.54
N GLY A 79 47.29 -2.55 6.11
CA GLY A 79 47.19 -2.23 4.69
C GLY A 79 45.97 -2.88 4.04
N ASP A 80 46.20 -3.55 2.92
CA ASP A 80 45.15 -4.24 2.14
C ASP A 80 44.98 -5.74 2.49
N GLU A 81 45.53 -6.18 3.64
CA GLU A 81 45.37 -7.58 4.05
C GLU A 81 43.88 -7.94 4.23
N PRO A 82 43.42 -9.07 3.64
CA PRO A 82 42.00 -9.44 3.75
C PRO A 82 41.69 -9.96 5.16
N ILE A 83 40.47 -9.66 5.59
CA ILE A 83 39.85 -10.18 6.83
C ILE A 83 38.78 -11.20 6.45
N THR A 84 38.68 -12.27 7.23
CA THR A 84 37.65 -13.28 7.11
C THR A 84 36.53 -13.01 8.12
N PHE A 85 35.32 -12.77 7.62
CA PHE A 85 34.10 -12.79 8.39
C PHE A 85 33.54 -14.21 8.36
N ALA A 86 33.68 -14.93 9.47
CA ALA A 86 33.31 -16.33 9.55
C ALA A 86 31.78 -16.49 9.68
N ASN A 87 31.18 -17.37 8.87
CA ASN A 87 29.76 -17.72 8.91
C ASN A 87 28.82 -16.51 8.98
N ILE A 88 28.75 -15.73 7.89
CA ILE A 88 27.81 -14.59 7.81
C ILE A 88 26.38 -15.09 7.92
N ASP A 89 25.63 -14.65 8.91
CA ASP A 89 24.19 -14.92 9.07
C ASP A 89 23.43 -13.71 9.66
N ALA A 90 22.13 -13.89 9.89
CA ALA A 90 21.26 -12.85 10.43
C ALA A 90 21.66 -12.35 11.84
N GLY A 91 22.26 -13.22 12.64
CA GLY A 91 22.70 -12.94 14.02
C GLY A 91 24.18 -12.61 14.14
N SER A 92 24.96 -12.75 13.07
CA SER A 92 26.41 -12.53 13.11
C SER A 92 26.74 -11.07 13.37
N SER A 93 27.69 -10.87 14.29
CA SER A 93 28.18 -9.55 14.71
C SER A 93 29.69 -9.62 14.92
N TYR A 94 30.40 -8.76 14.21
CA TYR A 94 31.89 -8.74 14.23
C TYR A 94 32.36 -7.44 14.86
N SER A 95 33.07 -7.54 15.97
CA SER A 95 33.54 -6.35 16.69
C SER A 95 34.53 -5.55 15.84
N ILE A 96 34.38 -4.22 15.88
CA ILE A 96 35.39 -3.28 15.36
C ILE A 96 35.86 -2.37 16.47
N THR A 97 37.17 -2.17 16.57
CA THR A 97 37.76 -1.19 17.47
C THR A 97 38.77 -0.34 16.72
N ALA A 98 38.90 0.93 17.11
CA ALA A 98 39.89 1.87 16.57
C ALA A 98 40.20 2.94 17.60
N LEU A 99 41.35 3.61 17.48
CA LEU A 99 41.66 4.82 18.23
C LEU A 99 41.38 6.03 17.33
N ASP A 100 40.50 6.91 17.76
CA ASP A 100 40.25 8.19 17.10
C ASP A 100 41.32 9.20 17.49
N THR A 101 42.08 9.69 16.52
CA THR A 101 43.23 10.58 16.77
C THR A 101 42.86 12.02 17.07
N VAL A 102 41.61 12.40 16.81
CA VAL A 102 41.07 13.75 17.08
C VAL A 102 40.52 13.83 18.50
N THR A 103 39.67 12.85 18.85
CA THR A 103 39.04 12.82 20.20
C THR A 103 39.87 12.09 21.24
N HIS A 104 40.91 11.35 20.82
CA HIS A 104 41.70 10.44 21.65
C HIS A 104 40.87 9.37 22.37
N GLN A 105 39.75 9.01 21.82
CA GLN A 105 38.85 8.01 22.40
C GLN A 105 38.90 6.69 21.63
N LEU A 106 38.70 5.59 22.37
CA LEU A 106 38.55 4.27 21.78
C LEU A 106 37.16 4.15 21.13
N VAL A 107 37.15 4.04 19.81
CA VAL A 107 35.95 3.70 19.04
C VAL A 107 35.67 2.22 19.21
N LYS A 108 34.42 1.87 19.54
CA LYS A 108 33.92 0.49 19.59
C LYS A 108 32.63 0.38 18.83
N GLY A 109 32.49 -0.69 18.06
CA GLY A 109 31.30 -0.96 17.31
C GLY A 109 31.21 -2.40 16.85
N ASN A 110 30.21 -2.67 16.08
CA ASN A 110 29.95 -3.99 15.49
C ASN A 110 29.64 -3.87 14.00
N ILE A 111 30.08 -4.85 13.22
CA ILE A 111 29.75 -4.98 11.81
C ILE A 111 28.73 -6.09 11.68
N CYS A 112 27.63 -5.81 11.02
CA CYS A 112 26.55 -6.75 10.70
C CYS A 112 26.26 -6.73 9.20
N PHE A 113 25.61 -7.77 8.72
CA PHE A 113 25.29 -7.92 7.30
C PHE A 113 23.80 -8.03 7.05
N THR A 114 23.38 -7.64 5.85
CA THR A 114 22.04 -7.81 5.33
C THR A 114 22.10 -8.12 3.83
N TYR A 115 21.12 -8.82 3.30
CA TYR A 115 20.96 -8.93 1.84
C TYR A 115 19.85 -8.01 1.30
N LEU A 116 19.31 -7.12 2.15
CA LEU A 116 18.46 -6.03 1.68
C LEU A 116 19.33 -4.89 1.13
N PRO A 117 18.85 -4.15 0.12
CA PRO A 117 19.45 -2.87 -0.20
C PRO A 117 19.40 -1.92 1.00
N ILE A 118 20.34 -1.01 1.08
CA ILE A 118 20.39 0.03 2.12
C ILE A 118 20.25 1.40 1.46
N LEU A 119 19.31 2.20 1.96
CA LEU A 119 19.09 3.59 1.56
C LEU A 119 19.51 4.52 2.70
N SER A 120 20.48 5.37 2.45
CA SER A 120 20.91 6.42 3.39
C SER A 120 20.49 7.79 2.87
N LEU A 121 19.77 8.52 3.69
CA LEU A 121 19.27 9.87 3.41
C LEU A 121 19.96 10.87 4.32
N GLN A 122 20.50 11.95 3.76
CA GLN A 122 21.15 13.03 4.47
C GLN A 122 20.50 14.37 4.13
N GLY A 123 19.98 15.08 5.11
CA GLY A 123 19.33 16.37 4.93
C GLY A 123 18.27 16.66 5.98
N ASP A 124 17.48 17.69 5.72
CA ASP A 124 16.32 18.06 6.53
C ASP A 124 15.05 17.41 5.96
N PHE A 125 14.21 16.89 6.84
CA PHE A 125 12.97 16.19 6.46
C PHE A 125 11.77 16.83 7.16
N ASN A 126 10.85 17.35 6.35
CA ASN A 126 9.60 17.97 6.82
C ASN A 126 8.47 17.79 5.79
N ASN A 127 7.39 18.55 5.93
CA ASN A 127 6.23 18.48 5.02
C ASN A 127 6.43 19.19 3.67
N GLN A 128 7.56 19.89 3.50
CA GLN A 128 7.96 20.54 2.25
C GLN A 128 9.07 19.74 1.59
N TYR A 129 9.15 19.79 0.27
CA TYR A 129 10.27 19.16 -0.42
C TYR A 129 11.60 19.87 -0.10
N GLN A 130 12.51 19.14 0.53
CA GLN A 130 13.89 19.58 0.79
C GLN A 130 14.84 18.79 -0.09
N VAL A 131 15.87 19.45 -0.61
CA VAL A 131 16.94 18.78 -1.36
C VAL A 131 17.83 18.02 -0.38
N SER A 132 18.01 16.75 -0.61
CA SER A 132 18.73 15.83 0.25
C SER A 132 19.67 14.97 -0.58
N THR A 133 20.77 14.53 0.03
CA THR A 133 21.65 13.52 -0.56
C THR A 133 21.13 12.13 -0.25
N VAL A 134 21.13 11.28 -1.27
CA VAL A 134 20.67 9.90 -1.21
C VAL A 134 21.78 8.98 -1.64
N THR A 135 22.07 7.97 -0.84
CA THR A 135 22.99 6.89 -1.22
C THR A 135 22.27 5.57 -1.14
N MET A 136 22.44 4.74 -2.18
CA MET A 136 21.84 3.41 -2.26
C MET A 136 22.93 2.36 -2.38
N SER A 137 22.99 1.41 -1.45
CA SER A 137 23.89 0.27 -1.50
C SER A 137 23.10 -0.99 -1.83
N TRP A 138 23.53 -1.71 -2.86
CA TRP A 138 22.86 -2.92 -3.35
C TRP A 138 23.63 -4.18 -2.99
N PRO A 139 22.97 -5.31 -2.69
CA PRO A 139 23.67 -6.55 -2.35
C PRO A 139 24.54 -7.07 -3.50
N ASP A 140 24.13 -6.88 -4.75
CA ASP A 140 24.83 -7.41 -5.93
C ASP A 140 25.73 -6.38 -6.64
N ASN A 141 25.84 -5.16 -6.09
CA ASN A 141 26.67 -4.12 -6.67
C ASN A 141 27.55 -3.45 -5.61
N VAL A 142 28.85 -3.36 -5.89
CA VAL A 142 29.81 -2.68 -5.01
C VAL A 142 29.78 -1.15 -5.16
N SER A 143 29.30 -0.65 -6.29
CA SER A 143 29.27 0.80 -6.58
C SER A 143 28.08 1.46 -5.90
N SER A 144 28.37 2.45 -5.07
CA SER A 144 27.38 3.29 -4.41
C SER A 144 27.74 4.75 -4.66
N GLN A 145 26.95 5.45 -5.47
CA GLN A 145 27.19 6.85 -5.79
C GLN A 145 26.12 7.73 -5.16
N PRO A 146 26.48 8.88 -4.57
CA PRO A 146 25.52 9.84 -4.08
C PRO A 146 24.63 10.38 -5.20
N MET A 147 23.37 10.53 -4.91
CA MET A 147 22.33 11.11 -5.77
C MET A 147 21.66 12.26 -5.03
N LEU A 148 20.98 13.13 -5.76
CA LEU A 148 20.11 14.15 -5.17
C LEU A 148 18.64 13.76 -5.31
N ALA A 149 17.87 14.05 -4.28
CA ALA A 149 16.42 13.95 -4.35
C ALA A 149 15.77 15.09 -3.56
N ARG A 150 14.60 15.51 -4.02
CA ARG A 150 13.69 16.31 -3.22
C ARG A 150 12.87 15.35 -2.37
N ILE A 151 12.93 15.50 -1.05
CA ILE A 151 12.30 14.58 -0.11
C ILE A 151 11.36 15.36 0.80
N LYS A 152 10.18 14.79 1.07
CA LYS A 152 9.25 15.31 2.08
C LYS A 152 8.57 14.17 2.83
N HIS A 153 8.06 14.48 4.02
CA HIS A 153 7.12 13.60 4.69
C HIS A 153 5.83 13.43 3.87
N ARG A 154 5.21 12.27 3.99
CA ARG A 154 3.92 12.00 3.35
C ARG A 154 3.00 11.20 4.29
N GLY A 155 1.72 11.08 3.87
CA GLY A 155 0.67 10.40 4.62
C GLY A 155 -0.17 11.36 5.45
N ALA A 156 -1.27 10.86 5.99
CA ALA A 156 -2.12 11.58 6.94
C ALA A 156 -1.70 11.23 8.36
N THR A 157 -2.01 10.02 8.82
CA THR A 157 -1.72 9.54 10.18
C THR A 157 -0.21 9.48 10.47
N THR A 158 0.59 8.97 9.53
CA THR A 158 2.05 8.88 9.64
C THR A 158 2.74 10.24 9.68
N ASN A 159 2.05 11.32 9.31
CA ASN A 159 2.58 12.68 9.28
C ASN A 159 2.09 13.56 10.44
N MET A 160 1.29 13.01 11.35
CA MET A 160 0.83 13.75 12.53
C MET A 160 2.00 14.12 13.46
N PRO A 161 1.89 15.23 14.21
CA PRO A 161 2.87 15.56 15.25
C PRO A 161 3.07 14.40 16.25
N GLY A 162 4.30 14.19 16.70
CA GLY A 162 4.64 13.12 17.65
C GLY A 162 4.80 11.72 17.04
N ARG A 163 4.61 11.57 15.73
CA ARG A 163 4.94 10.30 15.05
C ARG A 163 6.43 10.18 14.82
N HIS A 164 6.98 8.98 15.03
CA HIS A 164 8.41 8.71 14.97
C HIS A 164 8.84 8.04 13.67
N LYS A 165 8.20 6.93 13.29
CA LYS A 165 8.49 6.23 12.03
C LYS A 165 7.61 6.80 10.91
N ARG A 166 8.19 7.57 10.00
CA ARG A 166 7.45 8.35 9.00
C ARG A 166 7.58 7.80 7.59
N ASN A 167 6.57 8.05 6.77
CA ASN A 167 6.62 7.80 5.33
C ASN A 167 7.27 8.98 4.59
N TYR A 168 7.96 8.69 3.48
CA TYR A 168 8.62 9.71 2.66
C TYR A 168 8.20 9.63 1.21
N HIS A 169 8.23 10.77 0.52
CA HIS A 169 8.15 10.87 -0.92
C HIS A 169 9.48 11.41 -1.45
N LEU A 170 10.11 10.64 -2.34
CA LEU A 170 11.38 10.96 -2.97
C LEU A 170 11.14 11.33 -4.43
N LYS A 171 11.68 12.48 -4.88
CA LYS A 171 11.74 12.87 -6.28
C LYS A 171 13.21 13.06 -6.65
N PHE A 172 13.80 12.07 -7.33
CA PHE A 172 15.21 12.15 -7.76
C PHE A 172 15.42 13.25 -8.79
N ILE A 173 16.52 13.97 -8.65
CA ILE A 173 16.87 15.12 -9.48
C ILE A 173 18.35 15.12 -9.87
N ASN A 174 18.66 15.71 -11.00
CA ASN A 174 20.00 16.08 -11.39
C ASN A 174 20.48 17.34 -10.63
N PRO A 175 21.79 17.67 -10.64
CA PRO A 175 22.31 18.89 -10.03
C PRO A 175 21.68 20.19 -10.57
N ASP A 176 21.21 20.19 -11.80
CA ASP A 176 20.46 21.30 -12.41
C ASP A 176 18.99 21.36 -12.03
N SER A 177 18.54 20.50 -11.11
CA SER A 177 17.15 20.34 -10.67
C SER A 177 16.21 19.70 -11.68
N SER A 178 16.68 19.25 -12.82
CA SER A 178 15.88 18.45 -13.76
C SER A 178 15.57 17.08 -13.18
N LYS A 179 14.52 16.41 -13.69
CA LYS A 179 14.13 15.06 -13.25
C LYS A 179 15.24 14.04 -13.57
N MET A 180 15.52 13.17 -12.62
CA MET A 180 16.44 12.05 -12.76
C MET A 180 15.67 10.75 -12.60
N ASP A 181 15.31 10.09 -13.69
CA ASP A 181 14.64 8.80 -13.63
C ASP A 181 15.59 7.70 -13.15
N ARG A 182 15.08 6.78 -12.33
CA ARG A 182 15.78 5.64 -11.74
C ARG A 182 14.92 4.39 -11.78
N THR A 183 15.58 3.25 -11.95
CA THR A 183 14.94 1.93 -11.85
C THR A 183 15.42 1.25 -10.59
N PHE A 184 14.49 0.84 -9.73
CA PHE A 184 14.75 0.03 -8.54
C PHE A 184 14.02 -1.31 -8.66
N PHE A 185 14.63 -2.40 -8.24
CA PHE A 185 14.06 -3.77 -8.27
C PHE A 185 13.58 -4.24 -9.66
N GLY A 186 14.13 -3.69 -10.74
CA GLY A 186 13.66 -3.98 -12.10
C GLY A 186 12.25 -3.42 -12.42
N LEU A 187 11.73 -2.52 -11.58
CA LEU A 187 10.45 -1.86 -11.78
C LEU A 187 10.55 -0.72 -12.81
N ARG A 188 9.50 0.10 -12.92
CA ARG A 188 9.48 1.19 -13.90
C ARG A 188 10.63 2.19 -13.70
N ASN A 189 11.08 2.82 -14.79
CA ASN A 189 12.03 3.91 -14.74
C ASN A 189 11.28 5.23 -14.47
N ASP A 190 11.47 5.79 -13.28
CA ASP A 190 10.81 7.03 -12.85
C ASP A 190 11.67 7.80 -11.85
N ASN A 191 11.40 9.09 -11.69
CA ASN A 191 12.04 9.88 -10.66
C ASN A 191 11.29 9.91 -9.33
N SER A 192 10.05 9.40 -9.28
CA SER A 192 9.13 9.50 -8.13
C SER A 192 8.96 8.16 -7.43
N TRP A 193 9.39 8.07 -6.17
CA TRP A 193 9.38 6.85 -5.35
C TRP A 193 8.87 7.14 -3.94
N LEU A 194 8.27 6.14 -3.32
CA LEU A 194 7.71 6.25 -1.98
C LEU A 194 8.40 5.31 -1.01
N LEU A 195 8.64 5.78 0.20
CA LEU A 195 9.03 4.94 1.34
C LEU A 195 7.81 4.77 2.25
N ASP A 196 7.34 3.55 2.34
CA ASP A 196 6.27 3.14 3.24
C ASP A 196 6.86 2.50 4.49
N ALA A 197 6.58 3.11 5.63
CA ALA A 197 7.16 2.73 6.92
C ALA A 197 6.46 1.54 7.58
N GLY A 198 5.24 1.18 7.14
CA GLY A 198 4.39 0.23 7.84
C GLY A 198 4.16 0.60 9.32
N GLN A 199 4.01 1.90 9.60
CA GLN A 199 4.12 2.47 10.96
C GLN A 199 3.19 1.81 11.98
N VAL A 200 1.90 1.63 11.64
CA VAL A 200 0.88 1.07 12.54
C VAL A 200 0.80 -0.45 12.46
N ASP A 201 1.37 -1.05 11.44
CA ASP A 201 1.29 -2.49 11.19
C ASP A 201 2.28 -3.26 12.07
N LEU A 202 1.78 -4.16 12.91
CA LEU A 202 2.61 -5.02 13.77
C LEU A 202 3.47 -6.02 12.98
N LEU A 203 3.08 -6.37 11.74
CA LEU A 203 3.92 -7.14 10.80
C LEU A 203 4.79 -6.28 9.89
N ARG A 204 4.52 -4.97 9.78
CA ARG A 204 5.19 -4.05 8.84
C ARG A 204 5.00 -4.37 7.36
N ILE A 205 4.26 -5.41 7.00
CA ILE A 205 4.18 -5.94 5.63
C ILE A 205 2.76 -6.05 5.07
N ARG A 206 1.70 -5.79 5.87
CA ARG A 206 0.31 -5.98 5.43
C ARG A 206 -0.02 -5.18 4.18
N ASN A 207 0.33 -3.90 4.14
CA ASN A 207 0.09 -3.06 2.98
C ASN A 207 0.71 -3.63 1.70
N ARG A 208 1.96 -4.09 1.79
CA ARG A 208 2.68 -4.63 0.63
C ARG A 208 2.08 -5.95 0.16
N VAL A 209 1.86 -6.88 1.08
CA VAL A 209 1.26 -8.20 0.77
C VAL A 209 -0.15 -8.06 0.20
N ALA A 210 -0.99 -7.21 0.80
CA ALA A 210 -2.35 -6.95 0.31
C ALA A 210 -2.37 -6.29 -1.08
N THR A 211 -1.43 -5.35 -1.35
CA THR A 211 -1.31 -4.73 -2.67
C THR A 211 -0.80 -5.72 -3.73
N GLU A 212 0.12 -6.61 -3.39
CA GLU A 212 0.57 -7.68 -4.29
C GLU A 212 -0.58 -8.64 -4.61
N LEU A 213 -1.34 -9.04 -3.59
CA LEU A 213 -2.53 -9.87 -3.78
C LEU A 213 -3.56 -9.20 -4.70
N TRP A 214 -3.80 -7.90 -4.51
CA TRP A 214 -4.66 -7.10 -5.39
C TRP A 214 -4.20 -7.14 -6.84
N LEU A 215 -2.91 -6.86 -7.09
CA LEU A 215 -2.35 -6.84 -8.44
C LEU A 215 -2.42 -8.20 -9.14
N ASP A 216 -2.31 -9.29 -8.37
CA ASP A 216 -2.35 -10.64 -8.92
C ASP A 216 -3.77 -11.14 -9.19
N MET A 217 -4.78 -10.65 -8.42
CA MET A 217 -6.16 -11.12 -8.56
C MET A 217 -7.05 -10.22 -9.40
N CYS A 218 -6.77 -8.89 -9.44
CA CYS A 218 -7.66 -7.95 -10.09
C CYS A 218 -7.69 -8.15 -11.61
N ARG A 219 -8.88 -8.02 -12.18
CA ARG A 219 -9.05 -7.97 -13.63
C ARG A 219 -8.42 -6.71 -14.19
N LYS A 220 -8.06 -6.77 -15.45
CA LYS A 220 -7.55 -5.60 -16.16
C LYS A 220 -8.65 -4.54 -16.31
N PRO A 221 -8.29 -3.23 -16.30
CA PRO A 221 -9.28 -2.17 -16.47
C PRO A 221 -9.89 -2.19 -17.88
N TYR A 222 -11.07 -1.60 -18.03
CA TYR A 222 -11.82 -1.56 -19.29
C TYR A 222 -11.03 -1.05 -20.50
N TYR A 223 -9.96 -0.31 -20.27
CA TYR A 223 -9.10 0.23 -21.34
C TYR A 223 -7.83 -0.63 -21.61
N ALA A 224 -7.76 -1.83 -21.05
CA ALA A 224 -6.57 -2.68 -21.13
C ALA A 224 -6.18 -3.09 -22.56
N ASP A 225 -7.12 -3.15 -23.47
CA ASP A 225 -6.84 -3.42 -24.89
C ASP A 225 -5.97 -2.31 -25.52
N ARG A 226 -6.12 -1.07 -25.05
CA ARG A 226 -5.30 0.08 -25.45
C ARG A 226 -4.00 0.17 -24.67
N GLU A 227 -4.06 -0.16 -23.37
CA GLU A 227 -2.95 -0.04 -22.42
C GLU A 227 -2.77 -1.34 -21.60
N PRO A 228 -2.25 -2.41 -22.20
CA PRO A 228 -2.14 -3.73 -21.56
C PRO A 228 -1.21 -3.75 -20.34
N GLN A 229 -0.33 -2.75 -20.22
CA GLN A 229 0.61 -2.59 -19.10
C GLN A 229 0.05 -1.73 -17.95
N ALA A 230 -1.20 -1.28 -18.02
CA ALA A 230 -1.83 -0.57 -16.91
C ALA A 230 -1.89 -1.44 -15.66
N LEU A 231 -1.51 -0.87 -14.51
CA LEU A 231 -1.54 -1.54 -13.22
C LEU A 231 -2.38 -0.73 -12.24
N LEU A 232 -3.40 -1.36 -11.65
CA LEU A 232 -4.33 -0.73 -10.70
C LEU A 232 -3.81 -0.77 -9.24
N GLY A 233 -2.50 -0.81 -9.07
CA GLY A 233 -1.79 -0.81 -7.80
C GLY A 233 -0.30 -0.51 -8.00
N VAL A 234 0.46 -0.41 -6.93
CA VAL A 234 1.88 -0.10 -6.95
C VAL A 234 2.74 -1.30 -6.56
N ARG A 235 3.88 -1.46 -7.23
CA ARG A 235 4.87 -2.49 -6.89
C ARG A 235 5.99 -1.88 -6.06
N GLY A 236 6.75 -2.72 -5.40
CA GLY A 236 7.89 -2.31 -4.59
C GLY A 236 8.49 -3.48 -3.83
N ASP A 237 9.61 -3.23 -3.14
CA ASP A 237 10.24 -4.23 -2.28
C ASP A 237 10.91 -3.55 -1.08
N TYR A 238 11.42 -4.36 -0.14
CA TYR A 238 11.94 -3.88 1.13
C TYR A 238 13.41 -3.46 1.04
N ILE A 239 13.73 -2.41 1.76
CA ILE A 239 15.07 -1.86 1.94
C ILE A 239 15.27 -1.47 3.40
N GLU A 240 16.52 -1.40 3.84
CA GLU A 240 16.88 -0.82 5.12
C GLU A 240 17.16 0.68 4.97
N VAL A 241 16.75 1.49 5.94
CA VAL A 241 16.83 2.95 5.82
C VAL A 241 17.62 3.58 6.94
N PHE A 242 18.50 4.51 6.58
CA PHE A 242 19.21 5.40 7.49
C PHE A 242 18.79 6.86 7.20
N LEU A 243 18.56 7.63 8.27
CA LEU A 243 18.33 9.07 8.22
C LEU A 243 19.41 9.78 9.04
N ASN A 244 20.22 10.61 8.39
CA ASN A 244 21.30 11.35 9.05
C ASN A 244 22.17 10.46 9.96
N GLY A 245 22.57 9.30 9.45
CA GLY A 245 23.39 8.32 10.15
C GLY A 245 22.70 7.57 11.29
N LYS A 246 21.36 7.61 11.37
CA LYS A 246 20.59 6.82 12.35
C LYS A 246 19.74 5.78 11.63
N TYR A 247 19.84 4.55 12.04
CA TYR A 247 19.03 3.45 11.52
C TYR A 247 17.55 3.66 11.82
N GLN A 248 16.71 3.46 10.82
CA GLN A 248 15.25 3.66 10.91
C GLN A 248 14.44 2.36 10.73
N GLY A 249 15.08 1.22 10.61
CA GLY A 249 14.41 -0.04 10.31
C GLY A 249 14.27 -0.28 8.82
N PHE A 250 13.46 -1.25 8.46
CA PHE A 250 13.14 -1.51 7.06
C PHE A 250 11.85 -0.80 6.62
N TYR A 251 11.80 -0.49 5.33
CA TYR A 251 10.71 0.19 4.65
C TYR A 251 10.40 -0.52 3.33
N ALA A 252 9.18 -0.40 2.83
CA ALA A 252 8.92 -0.71 1.44
C ALA A 252 9.23 0.51 0.56
N LEU A 253 10.13 0.34 -0.42
CA LEU A 253 10.36 1.31 -1.49
C LEU A 253 9.46 0.94 -2.65
N THR A 254 8.48 1.80 -2.95
CA THR A 254 7.42 1.53 -3.92
C THR A 254 7.34 2.57 -5.03
N GLU A 255 6.78 2.16 -6.17
CA GLU A 255 6.30 3.07 -7.21
C GLU A 255 5.27 4.04 -6.63
N ALA A 256 5.09 5.19 -7.27
CA ALA A 256 3.99 6.11 -6.96
C ALA A 256 2.73 5.76 -7.77
N MET A 257 1.54 5.90 -7.16
CA MET A 257 0.28 5.83 -7.87
C MET A 257 0.08 7.12 -8.65
N ASP A 258 0.21 7.05 -9.95
CA ASP A 258 0.12 8.20 -10.84
C ASP A 258 -0.36 7.80 -12.25
N ARG A 259 -0.47 8.79 -13.13
CA ARG A 259 -0.81 8.59 -14.54
C ARG A 259 0.04 7.53 -15.24
N LYS A 260 1.35 7.51 -14.98
CA LYS A 260 2.28 6.59 -15.64
C LYS A 260 2.04 5.14 -15.24
N GLN A 261 1.71 4.90 -13.96
CA GLN A 261 1.36 3.57 -13.44
C GLN A 261 0.06 3.06 -14.05
N LEU A 262 -0.91 3.94 -14.13
CA LEU A 262 -2.25 3.66 -14.63
C LEU A 262 -2.37 3.78 -16.16
N LYS A 263 -1.32 4.27 -16.83
CA LYS A 263 -1.29 4.50 -18.29
C LYS A 263 -2.40 5.41 -18.81
N LEU A 264 -2.86 6.38 -18.00
CA LEU A 264 -3.92 7.31 -18.43
C LEU A 264 -3.45 8.20 -19.57
N ALA A 265 -4.39 8.60 -20.43
CA ALA A 265 -4.16 9.53 -21.52
C ALA A 265 -3.60 10.86 -20.99
N LYS A 266 -2.67 11.45 -21.72
CA LYS A 266 -2.00 12.67 -21.28
C LYS A 266 -2.90 13.88 -21.45
N TYR A 267 -2.73 14.83 -20.53
CA TYR A 267 -3.21 16.20 -20.72
C TYR A 267 -2.61 16.80 -22.00
N ASP A 268 -3.46 17.38 -22.83
CA ASP A 268 -3.02 18.09 -24.03
C ASP A 268 -2.69 19.55 -23.67
N GLU A 269 -1.40 19.81 -23.46
CA GLU A 269 -0.89 21.15 -23.10
C GLU A 269 -1.15 22.18 -24.22
N LYS A 270 -1.22 21.75 -25.47
CA LYS A 270 -1.40 22.64 -26.61
C LYS A 270 -2.84 23.17 -26.72
N ASN A 271 -3.81 22.29 -26.51
CA ASN A 271 -5.23 22.62 -26.63
C ASN A 271 -5.88 22.82 -25.26
N HIS A 272 -5.14 22.71 -24.16
CA HIS A 272 -5.63 22.79 -22.78
C HIS A 272 -6.77 21.80 -22.50
N THR A 273 -6.68 20.59 -23.05
CA THR A 273 -7.72 19.57 -22.94
C THR A 273 -7.33 18.49 -21.93
N GLN A 274 -8.22 18.24 -21.00
CA GLN A 274 -8.08 17.16 -20.00
C GLN A 274 -8.63 15.86 -20.60
N HIS A 275 -7.80 14.83 -20.63
CA HIS A 275 -8.10 13.48 -21.11
C HIS A 275 -8.23 12.50 -19.96
N GLY A 276 -7.14 11.90 -19.54
CA GLY A 276 -7.14 11.02 -18.38
C GLY A 276 -7.27 11.81 -17.09
N MET A 277 -8.03 11.27 -16.13
CA MET A 277 -8.23 11.89 -14.82
C MET A 277 -7.96 10.90 -13.71
N LEU A 278 -7.43 11.39 -12.58
CA LEU A 278 -7.16 10.62 -11.38
C LEU A 278 -7.56 11.40 -10.13
N TRP A 279 -8.46 10.84 -9.34
CA TRP A 279 -8.91 11.40 -8.05
C TRP A 279 -8.61 10.41 -6.93
N LYS A 280 -8.27 10.91 -5.75
CA LYS A 280 -8.07 10.10 -4.55
C LYS A 280 -9.08 10.48 -3.47
N THR A 281 -9.81 9.51 -2.95
CA THR A 281 -10.61 9.71 -1.74
C THR A 281 -9.70 9.65 -0.50
N LYS A 282 -9.59 10.79 0.21
CA LYS A 282 -8.80 10.93 1.44
C LYS A 282 -9.63 10.78 2.71
N GLN A 283 -10.91 11.06 2.61
CA GLN A 283 -11.85 11.03 3.73
C GLN A 283 -13.15 10.36 3.29
N ALA A 284 -13.80 9.65 4.20
CA ALA A 284 -15.09 9.03 3.98
C ALA A 284 -16.22 10.05 4.23
N THR A 285 -16.30 11.08 3.37
CA THR A 285 -17.39 12.05 3.39
C THR A 285 -18.63 11.49 2.69
N ASP A 286 -19.79 12.11 2.87
CA ASP A 286 -21.01 11.68 2.18
C ASP A 286 -20.90 11.75 0.66
N VAL A 287 -20.11 12.67 0.10
CA VAL A 287 -19.81 12.74 -1.32
C VAL A 287 -18.92 11.55 -1.75
N ALA A 288 -17.85 11.26 -0.99
CA ALA A 288 -16.97 10.10 -1.25
C ALA A 288 -17.73 8.76 -1.07
N LEU A 289 -18.70 8.73 -0.18
CA LEU A 289 -19.65 7.60 0.03
C LEU A 289 -20.73 7.52 -1.05
N MET A 290 -20.81 8.49 -1.97
CA MET A 290 -21.86 8.62 -2.99
C MET A 290 -23.28 8.66 -2.39
N ARG A 291 -23.44 9.27 -1.20
CA ARG A 291 -24.72 9.40 -0.47
C ARG A 291 -25.35 10.77 -0.60
N GLN A 292 -24.50 11.79 -0.76
CA GLN A 292 -24.91 13.16 -1.01
C GLN A 292 -24.11 13.74 -2.17
N TYR A 293 -24.72 14.66 -2.89
CA TYR A 293 -24.03 15.50 -3.84
C TYR A 293 -23.87 16.90 -3.26
N GLN A 294 -22.72 17.50 -3.49
CA GLN A 294 -22.46 18.91 -3.23
C GLN A 294 -21.78 19.48 -4.46
N ASP A 295 -22.04 20.74 -4.75
CA ASP A 295 -21.39 21.41 -5.87
C ASP A 295 -19.88 21.45 -5.68
N TYR A 296 -19.16 21.32 -6.77
CA TYR A 296 -17.70 21.39 -6.83
C TYR A 296 -17.25 22.72 -7.46
N ASP A 297 -16.01 23.09 -7.16
CA ASP A 297 -15.32 24.20 -7.80
C ASP A 297 -14.03 23.64 -8.45
N ASN A 298 -13.97 23.68 -9.77
CA ASN A 298 -12.81 23.21 -10.52
C ASN A 298 -11.54 24.08 -10.28
N ASN A 299 -11.67 25.24 -9.62
CA ASN A 299 -10.52 26.03 -9.17
C ASN A 299 -9.96 25.56 -7.81
N GLN A 300 -10.47 24.47 -7.27
CA GLN A 300 -9.99 23.86 -6.03
C GLN A 300 -9.38 22.47 -6.31
N PRO A 301 -8.21 22.14 -5.71
CA PRO A 301 -7.58 20.84 -5.88
C PRO A 301 -8.27 19.72 -5.06
N THR A 302 -9.25 20.10 -4.21
CA THR A 302 -9.99 19.18 -3.35
C THR A 302 -11.48 19.48 -3.37
N TRP A 303 -12.30 18.43 -3.40
CA TRP A 303 -13.74 18.47 -3.32
C TRP A 303 -14.25 17.44 -2.31
N GLN A 304 -14.77 17.90 -1.18
CA GLN A 304 -15.40 17.06 -0.14
C GLN A 304 -14.61 15.76 0.17
N GLY A 305 -13.33 15.93 0.54
CA GLY A 305 -12.46 14.80 0.87
C GLY A 305 -11.90 14.03 -0.33
N ILE A 306 -12.22 14.45 -1.54
CA ILE A 306 -11.66 13.93 -2.80
C ILE A 306 -10.60 14.90 -3.30
N GLU A 307 -9.42 14.40 -3.65
CA GLU A 307 -8.26 15.18 -4.10
C GLU A 307 -7.91 14.81 -5.54
N VAL A 308 -7.75 15.79 -6.42
CA VAL A 308 -7.23 15.55 -7.77
C VAL A 308 -5.76 15.17 -7.70
N LYS A 309 -5.37 14.14 -8.44
CA LYS A 309 -4.00 13.63 -8.54
C LYS A 309 -3.43 13.69 -9.94
N TYR A 310 -4.29 13.72 -10.94
CA TYR A 310 -3.89 13.94 -12.33
C TYR A 310 -5.05 14.55 -13.13
N PRO A 311 -4.79 15.56 -13.98
CA PRO A 311 -3.54 16.34 -14.04
C PRO A 311 -3.16 16.92 -12.69
N ASP A 312 -1.83 17.12 -12.45
CA ASP A 312 -1.36 17.69 -11.17
C ASP A 312 -1.89 19.13 -11.02
N PRO A 313 -2.64 19.46 -9.96
CA PRO A 313 -3.19 20.81 -9.79
C PRO A 313 -2.14 21.91 -9.64
N ASP A 314 -0.89 21.57 -9.29
CA ASP A 314 0.23 22.51 -9.26
C ASP A 314 0.65 22.94 -10.69
N ASP A 315 0.36 22.11 -11.69
CA ASP A 315 0.73 22.35 -13.08
C ASP A 315 -0.47 22.76 -13.96
N VAL A 316 -1.69 22.25 -13.65
CA VAL A 316 -2.89 22.40 -14.49
C VAL A 316 -4.09 22.81 -13.64
N MET A 317 -4.58 24.03 -13.86
CA MET A 317 -5.83 24.56 -13.32
C MET A 317 -6.62 25.27 -14.42
N PRO A 318 -7.96 25.22 -14.39
CA PRO A 318 -8.82 24.51 -13.43
C PRO A 318 -8.69 22.98 -13.55
N THR A 319 -9.03 22.27 -12.47
CA THR A 319 -9.19 20.81 -12.45
C THR A 319 -10.48 20.42 -13.14
N ASP A 320 -10.78 19.12 -13.18
CA ASP A 320 -12.06 18.63 -13.68
C ASP A 320 -12.64 17.55 -12.78
N TYR A 321 -13.80 17.82 -12.19
CA TYR A 321 -14.54 16.85 -11.38
C TYR A 321 -15.76 16.28 -12.14
N GLU A 322 -16.09 16.78 -13.33
CA GLU A 322 -17.34 16.45 -14.02
C GLU A 322 -17.56 14.93 -14.20
N PRO A 323 -16.59 14.13 -14.68
CA PRO A 323 -16.83 12.69 -14.85
C PRO A 323 -17.18 11.99 -13.54
N LEU A 324 -16.47 12.34 -12.45
CA LEU A 324 -16.73 11.77 -11.13
C LEU A 324 -18.04 12.27 -10.53
N ALA A 325 -18.33 13.56 -10.67
CA ALA A 325 -19.57 14.17 -10.20
C ALA A 325 -20.80 13.60 -10.91
N HIS A 326 -20.69 13.38 -12.23
CA HIS A 326 -21.75 12.77 -13.04
C HIS A 326 -22.05 11.34 -12.57
N ALA A 327 -21.02 10.53 -12.35
CA ALA A 327 -21.18 9.18 -11.82
C ALA A 327 -21.78 9.16 -10.39
N ILE A 328 -21.38 10.09 -9.51
CA ILE A 328 -21.96 10.23 -8.17
C ILE A 328 -23.45 10.59 -8.26
N LYS A 329 -23.82 11.56 -9.11
CA LYS A 329 -25.23 11.94 -9.34
C LYS A 329 -26.05 10.78 -9.85
N PHE A 330 -25.52 10.01 -10.80
CA PHE A 330 -26.16 8.80 -11.30
C PHE A 330 -26.42 7.78 -10.19
N VAL A 331 -25.42 7.46 -9.38
CA VAL A 331 -25.57 6.52 -8.25
C VAL A 331 -26.63 7.01 -7.26
N MET A 332 -26.75 8.31 -7.05
CA MET A 332 -27.70 8.87 -6.08
C MET A 332 -29.13 8.94 -6.59
N ASN A 333 -29.31 9.33 -7.84
CA ASN A 333 -30.59 9.84 -8.33
C ASN A 333 -31.30 8.90 -9.34
N SER A 334 -30.56 7.96 -9.95
CA SER A 334 -31.19 7.01 -10.90
C SER A 334 -32.27 6.17 -10.22
N SER A 335 -33.36 5.92 -10.91
CA SER A 335 -34.35 4.94 -10.49
C SER A 335 -33.73 3.53 -10.38
N PRO A 336 -34.35 2.58 -9.71
CA PRO A 336 -33.87 1.21 -9.67
C PRO A 336 -33.59 0.61 -11.04
N GLN A 337 -34.55 0.77 -11.99
CA GLN A 337 -34.41 0.24 -13.33
C GLN A 337 -33.32 0.95 -14.13
N GLU A 338 -33.25 2.27 -14.08
CA GLU A 338 -32.22 3.06 -14.74
C GLU A 338 -30.80 2.69 -14.23
N PHE A 339 -30.67 2.42 -12.93
CA PHE A 339 -29.40 1.95 -12.37
C PHE A 339 -29.03 0.57 -12.93
N ILE A 340 -29.99 -0.37 -13.02
CA ILE A 340 -29.77 -1.71 -13.57
C ILE A 340 -29.30 -1.62 -15.02
N ASP A 341 -29.97 -0.78 -15.82
CA ASP A 341 -29.78 -0.73 -17.27
C ASP A 341 -28.49 0.00 -17.68
N HIS A 342 -27.98 0.92 -16.86
CA HIS A 342 -26.92 1.84 -17.28
C HIS A 342 -25.70 1.93 -16.37
N VAL A 343 -25.63 1.20 -15.24
CA VAL A 343 -24.49 1.34 -14.29
C VAL A 343 -23.13 0.98 -14.90
N ASP A 344 -23.10 0.08 -15.87
CA ASP A 344 -21.88 -0.33 -16.60
C ASP A 344 -21.39 0.71 -17.61
N GLU A 345 -22.22 1.71 -17.97
CA GLU A 345 -21.81 2.88 -18.74
C GLU A 345 -20.99 3.87 -17.90
N TYR A 346 -21.17 3.85 -16.58
CA TYR A 346 -20.49 4.73 -15.62
C TYR A 346 -19.32 4.07 -14.92
N PHE A 347 -19.34 2.75 -14.74
CA PHE A 347 -18.39 2.04 -13.90
C PHE A 347 -17.88 0.74 -14.51
N ASP A 348 -16.59 0.48 -14.29
CA ASP A 348 -15.91 -0.77 -14.64
C ASP A 348 -16.30 -1.87 -13.62
N LEU A 349 -17.48 -2.46 -13.80
CA LEU A 349 -18.04 -3.41 -12.85
C LEU A 349 -17.14 -4.63 -12.57
N PRO A 350 -16.40 -5.20 -13.56
CA PRO A 350 -15.47 -6.28 -13.30
C PRO A 350 -14.38 -5.92 -12.27
N VAL A 351 -13.75 -4.76 -12.38
CA VAL A 351 -12.71 -4.32 -11.44
C VAL A 351 -13.31 -4.00 -10.07
N ILE A 352 -14.48 -3.34 -10.03
CA ILE A 352 -15.21 -3.03 -8.79
C ILE A 352 -15.59 -4.31 -8.05
N MET A 353 -16.02 -5.35 -8.76
CA MET A 353 -16.30 -6.67 -8.19
C MET A 353 -15.06 -7.29 -7.53
N ASP A 354 -13.93 -7.30 -8.22
CA ASP A 354 -12.68 -7.83 -7.65
C ASP A 354 -12.21 -7.00 -6.45
N TYR A 355 -12.41 -5.67 -6.48
CA TYR A 355 -12.14 -4.80 -5.33
C TYR A 355 -13.04 -5.14 -4.13
N TRP A 356 -14.34 -5.34 -4.36
CA TRP A 356 -15.27 -5.77 -3.33
C TRP A 356 -14.87 -7.11 -2.71
N ILE A 357 -14.46 -8.07 -3.53
CA ILE A 357 -13.95 -9.36 -3.07
C ILE A 357 -12.70 -9.15 -2.20
N LEU A 358 -11.73 -8.34 -2.65
CA LEU A 358 -10.50 -8.09 -1.92
C LEU A 358 -10.77 -7.50 -0.52
N ILE A 359 -11.54 -6.40 -0.45
CA ILE A 359 -11.75 -5.70 0.82
C ILE A 359 -12.54 -6.54 1.83
N ASN A 360 -13.41 -7.45 1.37
CA ASN A 360 -14.07 -8.42 2.23
C ASN A 360 -13.10 -9.54 2.66
N THR A 361 -12.34 -10.11 1.73
CA THR A 361 -11.39 -11.19 1.99
C THR A 361 -10.36 -10.80 3.05
N LEU A 362 -9.83 -9.58 2.97
CA LEU A 362 -8.83 -9.07 3.89
C LEU A 362 -9.41 -8.25 5.04
N LEU A 363 -10.71 -8.02 5.07
CA LEU A 363 -11.40 -7.10 6.00
C LEU A 363 -10.69 -5.73 6.05
N ALA A 364 -10.55 -5.10 4.88
CA ALA A 364 -9.87 -3.81 4.72
C ALA A 364 -10.75 -2.67 5.23
N VAL A 365 -10.75 -2.45 6.53
CA VAL A 365 -11.71 -1.59 7.24
C VAL A 365 -11.61 -0.09 6.88
N ASP A 366 -10.49 0.34 6.34
CA ASP A 366 -10.26 1.74 5.93
C ASP A 366 -10.50 1.98 4.41
N ASN A 367 -10.97 0.95 3.68
CA ASN A 367 -11.04 0.95 2.22
C ASN A 367 -12.48 0.92 1.65
N GLY A 368 -13.51 1.11 2.46
CA GLY A 368 -14.90 1.13 1.98
C GLY A 368 -15.27 2.37 1.16
N ALA A 369 -14.69 3.52 1.47
CA ALA A 369 -14.90 4.78 0.75
C ALA A 369 -13.64 5.67 0.70
N LYS A 370 -12.73 5.50 1.64
CA LYS A 370 -11.42 6.16 1.73
C LYS A 370 -10.37 5.26 1.06
N ASN A 371 -9.21 5.81 0.75
CA ASN A 371 -8.09 5.07 0.17
C ASN A 371 -8.40 4.40 -1.17
N ILE A 372 -9.27 5.01 -1.96
CA ILE A 372 -9.59 4.60 -3.32
C ILE A 372 -9.06 5.67 -4.27
N TYR A 373 -8.41 5.24 -5.34
CA TYR A 373 -8.17 6.08 -6.50
C TYR A 373 -9.25 5.79 -7.54
N TRP A 374 -10.11 6.77 -7.82
CA TRP A 374 -11.01 6.76 -8.96
C TRP A 374 -10.30 7.34 -10.16
N LEU A 375 -10.53 6.77 -11.33
CA LEU A 375 -9.86 7.19 -12.55
C LEU A 375 -10.71 6.93 -13.78
N THR A 376 -10.51 7.75 -14.80
CA THR A 376 -10.95 7.50 -16.18
C THR A 376 -9.74 7.56 -17.11
N TYR A 377 -9.72 6.66 -18.11
CA TYR A 377 -8.60 6.57 -19.04
C TYR A 377 -8.50 7.81 -19.94
N ASP A 378 -9.62 8.16 -20.60
CA ASP A 378 -9.74 9.30 -21.49
C ASP A 378 -11.21 9.72 -21.56
N GLN A 379 -11.58 10.76 -20.82
CA GLN A 379 -12.95 11.24 -20.73
C GLN A 379 -13.54 11.72 -22.08
N ALA A 380 -12.70 12.04 -23.06
CA ALA A 380 -13.16 12.44 -24.38
C ALA A 380 -13.70 11.26 -25.20
N THR A 381 -13.33 10.03 -24.87
CA THR A 381 -13.76 8.82 -25.59
C THR A 381 -14.63 7.89 -24.77
N ASP A 382 -14.36 7.77 -23.47
CA ASP A 382 -15.07 6.90 -22.54
C ASP A 382 -14.81 7.42 -21.11
N SER A 383 -15.82 8.01 -20.49
CA SER A 383 -15.74 8.60 -19.16
C SER A 383 -15.98 7.61 -18.02
N ARG A 384 -16.13 6.30 -18.32
CA ARG A 384 -16.30 5.28 -17.27
C ARG A 384 -15.21 5.38 -16.21
N LEU A 385 -15.63 5.15 -14.99
CA LEU A 385 -14.75 5.12 -13.84
C LEU A 385 -14.31 3.69 -13.53
N THR A 386 -13.03 3.49 -13.42
CA THR A 386 -12.46 2.32 -12.75
C THR A 386 -11.73 2.76 -11.48
N LEU A 387 -11.17 1.82 -10.71
CA LEU A 387 -10.50 2.14 -9.45
C LEU A 387 -9.17 1.43 -9.28
N ALA A 388 -8.32 2.01 -8.44
CA ALA A 388 -7.12 1.36 -7.96
C ALA A 388 -7.09 1.37 -6.43
N ALA A 389 -6.70 0.22 -5.84
CA ALA A 389 -6.60 0.06 -4.39
C ALA A 389 -5.35 0.77 -3.85
N TRP A 390 -5.48 1.32 -2.64
CA TRP A 390 -4.43 2.05 -1.98
C TRP A 390 -4.50 1.90 -0.45
N ASP A 391 -3.32 1.88 0.21
CA ASP A 391 -3.21 1.95 1.67
C ASP A 391 -3.95 0.81 2.37
N LEU A 392 -3.55 -0.41 2.06
CA LEU A 392 -4.15 -1.66 2.56
C LEU A 392 -3.47 -2.17 3.85
N ASP A 393 -2.94 -1.26 4.67
CA ASP A 393 -2.28 -1.60 5.94
C ASP A 393 -3.25 -2.08 7.02
N CYS A 394 -4.48 -1.57 7.00
CA CYS A 394 -5.54 -1.94 7.92
C CYS A 394 -6.32 -3.16 7.42
N THR A 395 -5.64 -4.31 7.37
CA THR A 395 -6.17 -5.59 6.87
C THR A 395 -5.82 -6.75 7.81
N VAL A 396 -6.49 -7.88 7.65
CA VAL A 396 -6.21 -9.14 8.37
C VAL A 396 -6.12 -8.89 9.87
N GLY A 397 -7.19 -8.33 10.44
CA GLY A 397 -7.32 -8.07 11.88
C GLY A 397 -6.62 -6.82 12.40
N GLN A 398 -5.77 -6.17 11.61
CA GLN A 398 -5.11 -4.92 11.98
C GLN A 398 -5.99 -3.72 11.66
N ASN A 399 -6.00 -2.72 12.54
CA ASN A 399 -6.54 -1.40 12.27
C ASN A 399 -5.53 -0.29 12.64
N TRP A 400 -5.94 0.96 12.52
CA TRP A 400 -5.07 2.13 12.75
C TRP A 400 -4.84 2.52 14.21
N ILE A 401 -5.47 1.84 15.18
CA ILE A 401 -5.45 2.24 16.60
C ILE A 401 -4.48 1.41 17.43
N ASN A 402 -4.25 0.13 17.10
CA ASN A 402 -3.44 -0.83 17.90
C ASN A 402 -3.81 -0.90 19.39
N THR A 403 -5.07 -0.66 19.76
CA THR A 403 -5.50 -0.64 21.17
C THR A 403 -6.91 -1.20 21.32
N PRO A 404 -7.07 -2.45 21.72
CA PRO A 404 -6.03 -3.47 21.77
C PRO A 404 -5.53 -3.82 20.37
N PRO A 405 -4.31 -4.38 20.22
CA PRO A 405 -3.88 -4.96 18.95
C PRO A 405 -4.92 -6.00 18.52
N HIS A 406 -5.13 -6.18 17.22
CA HIS A 406 -6.10 -7.12 16.65
C HIS A 406 -7.56 -6.84 17.07
N ASN A 407 -7.91 -5.61 17.17
CA ASN A 407 -9.24 -5.20 17.64
C ASN A 407 -10.36 -5.33 16.60
N SER A 408 -10.06 -5.56 15.34
CA SER A 408 -10.99 -6.09 14.39
C SER A 408 -10.97 -7.59 14.55
N ASP A 409 -11.56 -8.06 15.63
CA ASP A 409 -11.61 -9.46 15.84
C ASP A 409 -12.32 -10.16 14.67
N ILE A 410 -12.17 -11.44 14.64
CA ILE A 410 -12.72 -12.39 13.69
C ILE A 410 -14.25 -12.29 13.59
N VAL A 411 -14.87 -11.71 14.58
CA VAL A 411 -16.30 -11.43 14.71
C VAL A 411 -16.60 -9.98 14.32
N GLY A 412 -15.56 -9.22 14.08
CA GLY A 412 -15.59 -7.81 13.79
C GLY A 412 -16.60 -7.46 12.71
N PRO A 413 -17.10 -6.30 12.78
CA PRO A 413 -18.43 -6.00 12.29
C PRO A 413 -18.47 -6.19 10.79
N GLU A 414 -19.11 -7.25 10.33
CA GLU A 414 -19.70 -7.31 8.98
C GLU A 414 -20.39 -5.99 8.65
N ARG A 415 -20.92 -5.31 9.66
CA ARG A 415 -21.48 -3.97 9.54
C ARG A 415 -20.49 -2.90 9.08
N GLN A 416 -19.18 -3.03 9.30
CA GLN A 416 -18.21 -2.03 8.83
C GLN A 416 -17.93 -2.13 7.33
N LEU A 417 -18.03 -3.32 6.75
CA LEU A 417 -17.94 -3.50 5.29
C LEU A 417 -19.31 -3.58 4.60
N ASN A 418 -20.39 -3.60 5.37
CA ASN A 418 -21.72 -3.49 4.82
C ASN A 418 -21.91 -2.09 4.24
N PHE A 419 -21.63 -1.98 2.94
CA PHE A 419 -22.11 -0.87 2.13
C PHE A 419 -21.66 0.52 2.59
N PHE A 420 -20.36 0.69 2.83
CA PHE A 420 -19.81 2.02 3.07
C PHE A 420 -20.13 2.96 1.90
N ASN A 421 -20.01 2.46 0.68
CA ASN A 421 -20.21 3.22 -0.53
C ASN A 421 -21.58 2.88 -1.15
N ASN A 422 -22.36 3.90 -1.51
CA ASN A 422 -23.70 3.73 -2.07
C ASN A 422 -23.71 3.00 -3.43
N LEU A 423 -22.64 3.10 -4.22
CA LEU A 423 -22.50 2.29 -5.43
C LEU A 423 -22.50 0.79 -5.10
N LEU A 424 -21.65 0.37 -4.15
CA LEU A 424 -21.57 -1.03 -3.73
C LEU A 424 -22.89 -1.52 -3.12
N LEU A 425 -23.56 -0.67 -2.34
CA LEU A 425 -24.89 -0.97 -1.80
C LEU A 425 -25.88 -1.24 -2.93
N ARG A 426 -26.01 -0.32 -3.89
CA ARG A 426 -26.96 -0.44 -5.00
C ARG A 426 -26.64 -1.61 -5.93
N LEU A 427 -25.36 -1.91 -6.17
CA LEU A 427 -24.97 -3.11 -6.93
C LEU A 427 -25.49 -4.39 -6.27
N HIS A 428 -25.47 -4.47 -4.94
CA HIS A 428 -25.98 -5.63 -4.19
C HIS A 428 -27.49 -5.63 -4.04
N GLU A 429 -28.13 -4.47 -3.92
CA GLU A 429 -29.58 -4.37 -3.84
C GLU A 429 -30.26 -4.63 -5.18
N ARG A 430 -29.65 -4.22 -6.30
CA ARG A 430 -30.27 -4.21 -7.63
C ARG A 430 -29.77 -5.29 -8.58
N ASN A 431 -28.62 -5.89 -8.29
CA ASN A 431 -28.04 -7.01 -9.04
C ASN A 431 -27.98 -6.83 -10.56
N PRO A 432 -27.49 -5.69 -11.10
CA PRO A 432 -27.42 -5.48 -12.54
C PRO A 432 -26.62 -6.60 -13.21
N ASP A 433 -27.12 -7.12 -14.32
CA ASP A 433 -26.47 -8.21 -15.07
C ASP A 433 -25.99 -9.39 -14.20
N ASN A 434 -26.79 -9.78 -13.19
CA ASN A 434 -26.44 -10.84 -12.23
C ASN A 434 -25.13 -10.58 -11.45
N TYR A 435 -24.82 -9.33 -11.16
CA TYR A 435 -23.58 -8.90 -10.48
C TYR A 435 -23.30 -9.70 -9.20
N CYS A 436 -24.32 -9.94 -8.36
CA CYS A 436 -24.17 -10.66 -7.10
C CYS A 436 -23.81 -12.13 -7.31
N ILE A 437 -24.49 -12.79 -8.26
CA ILE A 437 -24.20 -14.20 -8.60
C ILE A 437 -22.77 -14.29 -9.14
N LYS A 438 -22.42 -13.46 -10.12
CA LYS A 438 -21.07 -13.40 -10.70
C LYS A 438 -20.01 -13.10 -9.64
N THR A 439 -20.32 -12.27 -8.63
CA THR A 439 -19.41 -11.97 -7.52
C THR A 439 -19.13 -13.21 -6.66
N VAL A 440 -20.17 -13.98 -6.32
CA VAL A 440 -20.02 -15.22 -5.56
C VAL A 440 -19.23 -16.26 -6.38
N GLU A 441 -19.55 -16.44 -7.65
CA GLU A 441 -18.82 -17.35 -8.55
C GLU A 441 -17.36 -16.96 -8.66
N ARG A 442 -17.06 -15.68 -8.88
CA ARG A 442 -15.70 -15.14 -8.96
C ARG A 442 -14.93 -15.35 -7.67
N TYR A 443 -15.52 -15.04 -6.51
CA TYR A 443 -14.92 -15.30 -5.21
C TYR A 443 -14.58 -16.78 -5.06
N ARG A 444 -15.53 -17.67 -5.32
CA ARG A 444 -15.33 -19.13 -5.19
C ARG A 444 -14.25 -19.65 -6.13
N GLN A 445 -14.17 -19.12 -7.35
CA GLN A 445 -13.07 -19.43 -8.28
C GLN A 445 -11.72 -19.01 -7.69
N LEU A 446 -11.62 -17.79 -7.18
CA LEU A 446 -10.38 -17.27 -6.57
C LEU A 446 -10.00 -18.04 -5.28
N ARG A 447 -11.00 -18.51 -4.50
CA ARG A 447 -10.78 -19.34 -3.30
C ARG A 447 -10.14 -20.70 -3.59
N GLN A 448 -10.28 -21.22 -4.78
CA GLN A 448 -9.62 -22.46 -5.21
C GLN A 448 -8.12 -22.27 -5.50
N GLY A 449 -7.63 -21.04 -5.53
CA GLY A 449 -6.26 -20.71 -5.86
C GLY A 449 -5.72 -19.56 -5.02
N ILE A 450 -5.64 -18.38 -5.63
CA ILE A 450 -4.95 -17.21 -5.09
C ILE A 450 -5.52 -16.70 -3.74
N LEU A 451 -6.82 -16.86 -3.51
CA LEU A 451 -7.48 -16.51 -2.25
C LEU A 451 -7.66 -17.71 -1.31
N SER A 452 -7.04 -18.88 -1.57
CA SER A 452 -7.02 -19.93 -0.57
C SER A 452 -6.32 -19.45 0.69
N THR A 453 -6.73 -19.98 1.85
CA THR A 453 -6.10 -19.62 3.13
C THR A 453 -4.59 -19.82 3.09
N ASP A 454 -4.15 -20.96 2.53
CA ASP A 454 -2.73 -21.27 2.40
C ASP A 454 -2.01 -20.31 1.46
N SER A 455 -2.58 -19.96 0.31
CA SER A 455 -1.94 -19.03 -0.64
C SER A 455 -1.76 -17.64 -0.04
N ILE A 456 -2.76 -17.13 0.67
CA ILE A 456 -2.65 -15.82 1.34
C ILE A 456 -1.62 -15.91 2.48
N TYR A 457 -1.72 -16.93 3.35
CA TYR A 457 -0.78 -17.10 4.45
C TYR A 457 0.66 -17.23 3.99
N GLN A 458 0.92 -18.00 2.92
CA GLN A 458 2.27 -18.18 2.39
C GLN A 458 2.90 -16.87 1.90
N ARG A 459 2.12 -15.90 1.43
CA ARG A 459 2.64 -14.57 1.07
C ARG A 459 3.22 -13.87 2.30
N TYR A 460 2.50 -13.89 3.43
CA TYR A 460 2.97 -13.34 4.70
C TYR A 460 4.18 -14.11 5.21
N HIS A 461 4.07 -15.43 5.31
CA HIS A 461 5.11 -16.32 5.82
C HIS A 461 6.43 -16.15 5.05
N ASN A 462 6.39 -16.27 3.72
CA ASN A 462 7.58 -16.18 2.89
C ASN A 462 8.27 -14.81 3.02
N ARG A 463 7.50 -13.74 3.15
CA ARG A 463 8.04 -12.39 3.30
C ARG A 463 8.68 -12.20 4.69
N ILE A 464 8.06 -12.71 5.74
CA ILE A 464 8.61 -12.69 7.10
C ILE A 464 9.89 -13.53 7.19
N GLU A 465 9.88 -14.75 6.67
CA GLU A 465 11.07 -15.60 6.65
C GLU A 465 12.23 -14.96 5.85
N TRP A 466 11.92 -14.30 4.75
CA TRP A 466 12.93 -13.59 3.97
C TRP A 466 13.53 -12.40 4.74
N LEU A 467 12.72 -11.60 5.44
CA LEU A 467 13.21 -10.49 6.28
C LEU A 467 13.94 -10.99 7.53
N LYS A 468 13.50 -12.11 8.12
CA LYS A 468 14.14 -12.79 9.25
C LYS A 468 15.54 -13.28 8.88
N GLY A 469 15.67 -13.91 7.70
CA GLY A 469 16.93 -14.48 7.22
C GLY A 469 18.06 -13.49 6.99
N CYS A 470 17.79 -12.17 6.94
CA CYS A 470 18.83 -11.13 6.89
C CYS A 470 18.93 -10.31 8.19
N GLY A 471 18.22 -10.69 9.25
CA GLY A 471 18.22 -9.99 10.55
C GLY A 471 17.46 -8.66 10.55
N ALA A 472 16.70 -8.33 9.51
CA ALA A 472 15.95 -7.07 9.44
C ALA A 472 14.85 -6.99 10.50
N LEU A 473 14.20 -8.12 10.82
CA LEU A 473 13.16 -8.16 11.86
C LEU A 473 13.75 -7.87 13.25
N ASP A 474 14.90 -8.44 13.57
CA ASP A 474 15.57 -8.20 14.86
C ASP A 474 16.01 -6.75 15.00
N ARG A 475 16.52 -6.14 13.92
CA ARG A 475 16.88 -4.72 13.89
C ARG A 475 15.65 -3.83 14.02
N GLU A 476 14.54 -4.15 13.36
CA GLU A 476 13.25 -3.46 13.47
C GLU A 476 12.73 -3.53 14.91
N THR A 477 12.73 -4.72 15.51
CA THR A 477 12.29 -4.95 16.90
C THR A 477 13.12 -4.12 17.87
N ARG A 478 14.46 -4.16 17.78
CA ARG A 478 15.33 -3.33 18.65
C ARG A 478 15.08 -1.83 18.50
N ARG A 479 14.69 -1.39 17.31
CA ARG A 479 14.50 0.04 17.02
C ARG A 479 13.11 0.55 17.43
N TRP A 480 12.05 -0.26 17.27
CA TRP A 480 10.69 0.23 17.33
C TRP A 480 9.75 -0.51 18.30
N SER A 481 10.16 -1.63 18.89
CA SER A 481 9.33 -2.36 19.85
C SER A 481 9.00 -1.48 21.06
N GLY A 482 7.72 -1.43 21.43
CA GLY A 482 7.24 -0.60 22.53
C GLY A 482 7.13 0.90 22.23
N ASP A 483 7.38 1.33 20.98
CA ASP A 483 7.24 2.74 20.59
C ASP A 483 5.77 3.20 20.66
N SER A 484 5.57 4.49 20.92
CA SER A 484 4.23 5.09 20.98
C SER A 484 3.46 5.04 19.66
N ASP A 485 4.16 4.95 18.53
CA ASP A 485 3.53 4.74 17.22
C ASP A 485 2.76 3.42 17.15
N LEU A 486 3.20 2.43 17.94
CA LEU A 486 2.56 1.13 18.10
C LEU A 486 1.67 1.06 19.35
N SER A 487 1.30 2.20 19.94
CA SER A 487 0.57 2.24 21.22
C SER A 487 1.27 1.48 22.35
N GLY A 488 2.61 1.40 22.30
CA GLY A 488 3.44 0.66 23.27
C GLY A 488 3.49 -0.85 23.04
N CYS A 489 2.87 -1.38 21.97
CA CYS A 489 2.91 -2.80 21.67
C CYS A 489 4.34 -3.26 21.34
N GLN A 490 4.68 -4.46 21.79
CA GLN A 490 5.93 -5.12 21.42
C GLN A 490 5.78 -5.72 20.01
N LEU A 491 6.87 -5.67 19.25
CA LEU A 491 6.94 -6.35 17.95
C LEU A 491 7.35 -7.81 18.18
N ASP A 492 6.44 -8.72 17.90
CA ASP A 492 6.66 -10.16 17.87
C ASP A 492 6.13 -10.70 16.54
N PHE A 493 7.01 -10.80 15.56
CA PHE A 493 6.64 -11.17 14.19
C PHE A 493 6.18 -12.63 14.08
N ASP A 494 6.69 -13.53 14.92
CA ASP A 494 6.28 -14.94 14.91
C ASP A 494 4.87 -15.10 15.52
N ALA A 495 4.59 -14.43 16.64
CA ALA A 495 3.26 -14.41 17.23
C ALA A 495 2.23 -13.75 16.31
N GLU A 496 2.61 -12.64 15.66
CA GLU A 496 1.74 -11.92 14.74
C GLU A 496 1.46 -12.73 13.47
N LEU A 497 2.44 -13.48 12.97
CA LEU A 497 2.26 -14.40 11.84
C LEU A 497 1.33 -15.57 12.20
N ALA A 498 1.43 -16.11 13.42
CA ALA A 498 0.50 -17.13 13.92
C ALA A 498 -0.94 -16.57 14.03
N TYR A 499 -1.09 -15.32 14.49
CA TYR A 499 -2.37 -14.63 14.50
C TYR A 499 -2.97 -14.50 13.09
N VAL A 500 -2.18 -14.09 12.10
CA VAL A 500 -2.63 -13.99 10.71
C VAL A 500 -3.17 -15.34 10.22
N ARG A 501 -2.50 -16.46 10.53
CA ARG A 501 -2.97 -17.79 10.15
C ARG A 501 -4.34 -18.10 10.75
N GLN A 502 -4.47 -17.94 12.06
CA GLN A 502 -5.73 -18.18 12.78
C GLN A 502 -6.85 -17.27 12.26
N TRP A 503 -6.55 -16.02 12.05
CA TRP A 503 -7.51 -15.04 11.55
C TRP A 503 -8.03 -15.43 10.16
N LEU A 504 -7.14 -15.79 9.24
CA LEU A 504 -7.51 -16.23 7.89
C LEU A 504 -8.38 -17.47 7.91
N ASP A 505 -8.04 -18.49 8.71
CA ASP A 505 -8.81 -19.73 8.83
C ASP A 505 -10.26 -19.45 9.26
N ILE A 506 -10.47 -18.59 10.25
CA ILE A 506 -11.79 -18.29 10.79
C ILE A 506 -12.57 -17.33 9.88
N HIS A 507 -11.94 -16.24 9.44
CA HIS A 507 -12.60 -15.21 8.64
C HIS A 507 -13.02 -15.73 7.26
N LEU A 508 -12.13 -16.44 6.57
CA LEU A 508 -12.44 -16.95 5.23
C LEU A 508 -13.50 -18.05 5.29
N ASN A 509 -13.45 -18.95 6.31
CA ASN A 509 -14.52 -19.93 6.52
C ASN A 509 -15.87 -19.25 6.78
N LYS A 510 -15.88 -18.15 7.53
CA LYS A 510 -17.10 -17.36 7.75
C LYS A 510 -17.61 -16.77 6.43
N LEU A 511 -16.75 -16.15 5.63
CA LEU A 511 -17.13 -15.59 4.33
C LEU A 511 -17.68 -16.64 3.36
N ASP A 512 -17.06 -17.83 3.31
CA ASP A 512 -17.49 -18.96 2.47
C ASP A 512 -18.93 -19.40 2.80
N ASN A 513 -19.31 -19.32 4.08
CA ASN A 513 -20.61 -19.80 4.59
C ASN A 513 -21.67 -18.69 4.77
N THR A 514 -21.28 -17.42 4.58
CA THR A 514 -22.21 -16.28 4.74
C THR A 514 -22.25 -15.45 3.46
N ARG A 515 -21.36 -14.45 3.37
CA ARG A 515 -21.37 -13.41 2.31
C ARG A 515 -21.22 -13.99 0.91
N PHE A 516 -20.37 -14.97 0.71
CA PHE A 516 -20.09 -15.62 -0.57
C PHE A 516 -20.65 -17.04 -0.68
N ARG A 517 -21.65 -17.35 0.14
CA ARG A 517 -22.44 -18.55 -0.03
C ARG A 517 -23.22 -18.48 -1.35
N PRO A 518 -23.31 -19.59 -2.12
CA PRO A 518 -24.15 -19.62 -3.33
C PRO A 518 -25.59 -19.22 -3.03
N TYR A 519 -26.20 -18.52 -3.97
CA TYR A 519 -27.61 -18.20 -3.88
C TYR A 519 -28.48 -19.42 -4.21
N VAL A 520 -29.48 -19.66 -3.38
CA VAL A 520 -30.50 -20.70 -3.59
C VAL A 520 -31.85 -20.01 -3.71
N HIS A 521 -32.50 -20.12 -4.86
CA HIS A 521 -33.74 -19.42 -5.12
C HIS A 521 -34.81 -19.79 -4.08
N GLY A 522 -35.37 -18.80 -3.40
CA GLY A 522 -36.33 -18.95 -2.31
C GLY A 522 -35.74 -19.12 -0.90
N ASP A 523 -34.42 -19.24 -0.76
CA ASP A 523 -33.72 -19.27 0.55
C ASP A 523 -33.49 -17.82 1.04
N ILE A 524 -34.54 -17.19 1.57
CA ILE A 524 -34.57 -15.78 1.95
C ILE A 524 -33.65 -15.50 3.16
N ASN A 525 -33.63 -16.40 4.14
CA ASN A 525 -32.81 -16.28 5.34
C ASN A 525 -31.35 -16.71 5.12
N ARG A 526 -31.04 -17.29 3.96
CA ARG A 526 -29.72 -17.77 3.52
C ARG A 526 -29.14 -18.85 4.46
N ASP A 527 -29.98 -19.73 5.00
CA ASP A 527 -29.52 -20.87 5.80
C ASP A 527 -29.23 -22.14 4.97
N GLY A 528 -29.61 -22.14 3.68
CA GLY A 528 -29.39 -23.20 2.70
C GLY A 528 -30.57 -24.11 2.49
N ASN A 529 -31.64 -23.91 3.22
CA ASN A 529 -32.90 -24.60 3.04
C ASN A 529 -33.93 -23.62 2.42
N VAL A 530 -35.01 -24.14 1.88
CA VAL A 530 -36.15 -23.33 1.50
C VAL A 530 -37.34 -23.91 2.21
N ASP A 531 -37.74 -23.27 3.31
CA ASP A 531 -38.76 -23.75 4.23
C ASP A 531 -39.57 -22.60 4.86
N ILE A 532 -40.36 -22.93 5.89
CA ILE A 532 -41.23 -21.95 6.56
C ILE A 532 -40.42 -20.81 7.22
N GLY A 533 -39.14 -21.03 7.50
CA GLY A 533 -38.22 -20.01 8.04
C GLY A 533 -38.05 -18.83 7.07
N ASP A 534 -38.07 -19.10 5.75
CA ASP A 534 -37.95 -18.08 4.71
C ASP A 534 -39.22 -17.22 4.60
N ILE A 535 -40.37 -17.85 4.73
CA ILE A 535 -41.67 -17.12 4.77
C ILE A 535 -41.66 -16.18 5.99
N ASN A 536 -41.27 -16.66 7.17
CA ASN A 536 -41.19 -15.84 8.37
C ASN A 536 -40.15 -14.70 8.22
N SER A 537 -39.04 -14.96 7.57
CA SER A 537 -38.01 -13.95 7.29
C SER A 537 -38.60 -12.84 6.38
N LEU A 538 -39.26 -13.22 5.31
CA LEU A 538 -39.86 -12.27 4.37
C LEU A 538 -41.00 -11.46 5.02
N ILE A 539 -41.87 -12.10 5.82
CA ILE A 539 -42.89 -11.39 6.60
C ILE A 539 -42.25 -10.34 7.53
N ASN A 540 -41.18 -10.69 8.24
CA ASN A 540 -40.48 -9.75 9.12
C ASN A 540 -39.95 -8.55 8.33
N LYS A 541 -39.39 -8.75 7.14
CA LYS A 541 -38.89 -7.67 6.28
C LYS A 541 -40.00 -6.74 5.83
N ILE A 542 -41.16 -7.28 5.47
CA ILE A 542 -42.37 -6.51 5.12
C ILE A 542 -42.81 -5.66 6.32
N LEU A 543 -42.91 -6.25 7.51
CA LEU A 543 -43.33 -5.56 8.74
C LEU A 543 -42.35 -4.45 9.18
N HIS A 544 -41.07 -4.64 8.97
CA HIS A 544 -40.02 -3.64 9.31
C HIS A 544 -39.81 -2.62 8.17
N GLN A 545 -40.47 -2.77 7.03
CA GLN A 545 -40.29 -1.93 5.84
C GLN A 545 -38.83 -1.88 5.37
N ASP A 546 -38.16 -3.05 5.38
CA ASP A 546 -36.81 -3.18 4.89
C ASP A 546 -36.73 -2.84 3.40
N ARG A 547 -35.53 -2.39 2.95
CA ARG A 547 -35.33 -2.10 1.53
C ARG A 547 -35.32 -3.39 0.72
N PRO A 548 -36.07 -3.48 -0.37
CA PRO A 548 -36.05 -4.65 -1.24
C PRO A 548 -34.69 -4.89 -1.88
N THR A 549 -34.23 -6.14 -1.79
CA THR A 549 -33.07 -6.62 -2.53
C THR A 549 -33.52 -7.56 -3.64
N TRP A 550 -32.77 -7.63 -4.74
CA TRP A 550 -33.09 -8.46 -5.89
C TRP A 550 -33.35 -9.93 -5.54
N TYR A 551 -32.74 -10.41 -4.47
CA TYR A 551 -32.78 -11.82 -4.09
C TYR A 551 -34.03 -12.23 -3.31
N GLU A 552 -34.61 -11.29 -2.61
CA GLU A 552 -35.75 -11.47 -1.70
C GLU A 552 -37.05 -10.91 -2.31
N ASP A 553 -36.92 -9.97 -3.25
CA ASP A 553 -37.99 -9.45 -4.09
C ASP A 553 -38.21 -10.44 -5.24
N LEU A 554 -39.05 -11.45 -4.99
CA LEU A 554 -39.27 -12.55 -5.90
C LEU A 554 -40.20 -12.16 -7.07
N SER A 555 -41.00 -11.10 -6.88
CA SER A 555 -41.84 -10.52 -7.92
C SER A 555 -41.07 -9.59 -8.88
N HIS A 556 -39.89 -9.11 -8.45
CA HIS A 556 -39.03 -8.15 -9.16
C HIS A 556 -39.71 -6.80 -9.44
N ASP A 557 -40.60 -6.36 -8.55
CA ASP A 557 -41.30 -5.07 -8.65
C ASP A 557 -40.72 -3.98 -7.73
N PHE A 558 -39.59 -4.27 -7.07
CA PHE A 558 -38.88 -3.41 -6.14
C PHE A 558 -39.62 -3.12 -4.83
N THR A 559 -40.58 -3.96 -4.47
CA THR A 559 -41.31 -3.89 -3.19
C THR A 559 -41.23 -5.23 -2.48
N TYR A 560 -41.46 -5.23 -1.16
CA TYR A 560 -41.75 -6.46 -0.41
C TYR A 560 -43.23 -6.47 -0.07
N ASP A 561 -43.95 -7.42 -0.62
CA ASP A 561 -45.37 -7.54 -0.34
C ASP A 561 -45.90 -8.99 -0.38
N ILE A 562 -47.21 -9.14 -0.41
CA ILE A 562 -47.86 -10.46 -0.41
C ILE A 562 -47.59 -11.25 -1.71
N ALA A 563 -47.24 -10.58 -2.81
CA ALA A 563 -46.91 -11.26 -4.06
C ALA A 563 -45.62 -12.10 -3.89
N ASP A 564 -44.59 -11.56 -3.19
CA ASP A 564 -43.36 -12.28 -2.90
C ASP A 564 -43.63 -13.51 -2.03
N ILE A 565 -44.48 -13.37 -1.00
CA ILE A 565 -44.86 -14.49 -0.14
C ILE A 565 -45.56 -15.59 -0.94
N ASN A 566 -46.48 -15.23 -1.83
CA ASN A 566 -47.18 -16.19 -2.70
C ASN A 566 -46.20 -16.91 -3.64
N LEU A 567 -45.24 -16.19 -4.21
CA LEU A 567 -44.21 -16.77 -5.06
C LEU A 567 -43.33 -17.72 -4.27
N LEU A 568 -42.92 -17.35 -3.04
CA LEU A 568 -42.14 -18.20 -2.18
C LEU A 568 -42.86 -19.50 -1.80
N ILE A 569 -44.13 -19.41 -1.47
CA ILE A 569 -45.01 -20.59 -1.23
C ILE A 569 -45.04 -21.50 -2.46
N ASN A 570 -45.21 -20.93 -3.66
CA ASN A 570 -45.16 -21.70 -4.91
C ASN A 570 -43.81 -22.39 -5.12
N ILE A 571 -42.70 -21.71 -4.88
CA ILE A 571 -41.35 -22.30 -4.96
C ILE A 571 -41.24 -23.51 -4.02
N MET A 572 -41.74 -23.40 -2.79
CA MET A 572 -41.72 -24.49 -1.81
C MET A 572 -42.58 -25.68 -2.22
N LEU A 573 -43.76 -25.42 -2.77
CA LEU A 573 -44.69 -26.48 -3.18
C LEU A 573 -44.23 -27.25 -4.42
N TYR A 574 -43.61 -26.55 -5.38
CA TYR A 574 -43.23 -27.12 -6.68
C TYR A 574 -41.77 -27.57 -6.76
N ARG A 575 -40.94 -27.31 -5.74
CA ARG A 575 -39.55 -27.77 -5.67
C ARG A 575 -39.41 -29.28 -5.46
N ASN A 576 -40.49 -29.94 -5.04
CA ASN A 576 -40.53 -31.38 -4.80
C ASN A 576 -41.15 -32.18 -5.97
N ILE A 577 -41.34 -31.56 -7.13
CA ILE A 577 -41.71 -32.20 -8.37
C ILE A 577 -40.56 -32.09 -9.36
#